data_51d2d8a8d42cc1fb0b12586e0a0ad9ca
#
_entry.id   51d2d8a8d42cc1fb0b12586e0a0ad9ca
#
_cell.length_a   1.000
_cell.length_b   1.000
_cell.length_c   1.000
_cell.angle_alpha   90.00
_cell.angle_beta   90.00
_cell.angle_gamma   90.00
#
_symmetry.space_group_name_H-M   'P 1'
#
loop_
_entity.id
_entity.type
_entity.pdbx_description
1 polymer ?
#
loop_
_entity_poly.entity_id
_entity_poly.type
_entity_poly.pdbx_seq_one_letter_code
_entity_poly.pdbx_strand_id
1 'polypeptide(L)'
;MRKRADLLLVERGLFASRARAQEAIAAGLVSAEGETVRKASQTLDAQSRLEARAAHPWASRGGLKLAAALDAFGLDPAGRFCLDIGASTGGFTDVLLSRGARAVVAVDVGHGQFAPRLASDPRVRLLEGRDARSLTGADFETPPQAVVCDVSFISQRLALPVALPLAASGAWLASLIKPQFEVGPARIVKGRVKDEAALAQACADVRAAVEALGWTVLGIMPSPILGGDGAREFLLAARRD
;
A
#
# COMPACT_ATOMS: atom_id res chain seq x y z
N MET A 1 2.97 -36.17 9.93
CA MET A 1 1.69 -35.40 10.07
C MET A 1 1.56 -34.45 8.90
N ARG A 2 0.42 -34.44 8.21
CA ARG A 2 0.25 -33.56 7.03
C ARG A 2 -0.42 -32.23 7.44
N LYS A 3 0.10 -31.14 6.92
CA LYS A 3 -0.39 -29.75 7.17
C LYS A 3 -0.55 -29.01 5.86
N ARG A 4 -1.43 -28.01 5.85
CA ARG A 4 -1.55 -27.10 4.71
C ARG A 4 -0.22 -26.36 4.48
N ALA A 5 0.14 -26.16 3.22
CA ALA A 5 1.39 -25.51 2.85
C ALA A 5 1.52 -24.09 3.42
N ASP A 6 0.46 -23.26 3.32
CA ASP A 6 0.47 -21.90 3.85
C ASP A 6 0.69 -21.82 5.36
N LEU A 7 0.12 -22.78 6.11
CA LEU A 7 0.30 -22.87 7.57
C LEU A 7 1.69 -23.39 7.93
N LEU A 8 2.16 -24.43 7.25
CA LEU A 8 3.46 -25.04 7.51
C LEU A 8 4.62 -24.05 7.26
N LEU A 9 4.53 -23.24 6.20
CA LEU A 9 5.52 -22.22 5.88
C LEU A 9 5.63 -21.14 6.98
N VAL A 10 4.52 -20.73 7.57
CA VAL A 10 4.52 -19.77 8.69
C VAL A 10 5.04 -20.44 9.97
N GLU A 11 4.58 -21.65 10.29
CA GLU A 11 5.02 -22.39 11.46
C GLU A 11 6.54 -22.64 11.48
N ARG A 12 7.13 -22.84 10.30
CA ARG A 12 8.58 -22.99 10.13
C ARG A 12 9.36 -21.67 10.03
N GLY A 13 8.68 -20.52 10.19
CA GLY A 13 9.31 -19.21 10.15
C GLY A 13 9.80 -18.75 8.77
N LEU A 14 9.42 -19.46 7.70
CA LEU A 14 9.79 -19.09 6.32
C LEU A 14 9.05 -17.83 5.84
N PHE A 15 7.88 -17.56 6.40
CA PHE A 15 7.12 -16.33 6.17
C PHE A 15 6.49 -15.81 7.46
N ALA A 16 6.42 -14.49 7.60
CA ALA A 16 5.84 -13.83 8.77
C ALA A 16 4.30 -13.96 8.85
N SER A 17 3.62 -14.29 7.74
CA SER A 17 2.16 -14.43 7.70
C SER A 17 1.71 -15.39 6.60
N ARG A 18 0.47 -15.92 6.76
CA ARG A 18 -0.15 -16.75 5.74
C ARG A 18 -0.34 -16.04 4.41
N ALA A 19 -0.65 -14.75 4.43
CA ALA A 19 -0.78 -13.96 3.20
C ALA A 19 0.53 -13.96 2.40
N ARG A 20 1.67 -13.73 3.05
CA ARG A 20 3.00 -13.79 2.43
C ARG A 20 3.32 -15.18 1.86
N ALA A 21 3.00 -16.23 2.61
CA ALA A 21 3.17 -17.60 2.14
C ALA A 21 2.31 -17.90 0.91
N GLN A 22 1.05 -17.45 0.90
CA GLN A 22 0.12 -17.62 -0.22
C GLN A 22 0.58 -16.87 -1.46
N GLU A 23 1.10 -15.66 -1.32
CA GLU A 23 1.69 -14.88 -2.41
C GLU A 23 2.89 -15.60 -3.05
N ALA A 24 3.79 -16.11 -2.22
CA ALA A 24 4.95 -16.86 -2.69
C ALA A 24 4.56 -18.16 -3.42
N ILE A 25 3.57 -18.89 -2.89
CA ILE A 25 3.02 -20.09 -3.53
C ILE A 25 2.39 -19.74 -4.90
N ALA A 26 1.57 -18.69 -4.95
CA ALA A 26 0.93 -18.25 -6.19
C ALA A 26 1.93 -17.80 -7.25
N ALA A 27 3.08 -17.26 -6.82
CA ALA A 27 4.20 -16.87 -7.68
C ALA A 27 5.11 -18.06 -8.09
N GLY A 28 4.84 -19.29 -7.61
CA GLY A 28 5.66 -20.47 -7.89
C GLY A 28 7.03 -20.47 -7.19
N LEU A 29 7.19 -19.69 -6.12
CA LEU A 29 8.44 -19.48 -5.40
C LEU A 29 8.60 -20.39 -4.16
N VAL A 30 7.79 -21.43 -4.06
CA VAL A 30 7.82 -22.41 -2.98
C VAL A 30 7.92 -23.81 -3.55
N SER A 31 8.87 -24.61 -3.05
CA SER A 31 8.97 -26.04 -3.35
C SER A 31 8.98 -26.89 -2.06
N ALA A 32 8.53 -28.12 -2.20
CA ALA A 32 8.61 -29.16 -1.18
C ALA A 32 9.22 -30.42 -1.83
N GLU A 33 10.29 -30.97 -1.26
CA GLU A 33 11.05 -32.10 -1.83
C GLU A 33 11.46 -31.88 -3.30
N GLY A 34 11.76 -30.63 -3.68
CA GLY A 34 12.11 -30.24 -5.05
C GLY A 34 10.90 -30.00 -5.96
N GLU A 35 9.68 -30.34 -5.56
CA GLU A 35 8.46 -30.17 -6.34
C GLU A 35 7.77 -28.84 -6.02
N THR A 36 7.36 -28.08 -7.05
CA THR A 36 6.68 -26.80 -6.86
C THR A 36 5.33 -26.96 -6.17
N VAL A 37 5.13 -26.23 -5.07
CA VAL A 37 3.85 -26.12 -4.37
C VAL A 37 2.92 -25.18 -5.13
N ARG A 38 1.80 -25.71 -5.65
CA ARG A 38 0.90 -24.96 -6.55
C ARG A 38 -0.32 -24.33 -5.86
N LYS A 39 -0.68 -24.83 -4.66
CA LYS A 39 -1.87 -24.35 -3.94
C LYS A 39 -1.55 -24.16 -2.45
N ALA A 40 -1.98 -23.04 -1.89
CA ALA A 40 -1.83 -22.76 -0.46
C ALA A 40 -2.50 -23.81 0.44
N SER A 41 -3.59 -24.42 -0.05
CA SER A 41 -4.29 -25.51 0.64
C SER A 41 -3.67 -26.90 0.42
N GLN A 42 -2.64 -27.03 -0.41
CA GLN A 42 -1.94 -28.30 -0.62
C GLN A 42 -1.40 -28.83 0.71
N THR A 43 -1.61 -30.12 0.97
CA THR A 43 -1.12 -30.75 2.18
C THR A 43 0.26 -31.33 1.98
N LEU A 44 1.20 -30.91 2.81
CA LEU A 44 2.59 -31.36 2.83
C LEU A 44 2.88 -32.17 4.09
N ASP A 45 3.85 -33.05 4.07
CA ASP A 45 4.33 -33.66 5.30
C ASP A 45 5.04 -32.58 6.14
N ALA A 46 4.81 -32.59 7.46
CA ALA A 46 5.41 -31.62 8.37
C ALA A 46 6.94 -31.69 8.39
N GLN A 47 7.56 -32.76 7.94
CA GLN A 47 9.01 -32.94 7.86
C GLN A 47 9.59 -32.66 6.47
N SER A 48 8.76 -32.35 5.46
CA SER A 48 9.24 -32.09 4.10
C SER A 48 10.31 -31.00 4.10
N ARG A 49 11.32 -31.19 3.24
CA ARG A 49 12.29 -30.14 2.90
C ARG A 49 11.57 -29.04 2.12
N LEU A 50 11.54 -27.84 2.68
CA LEU A 50 10.90 -26.68 2.06
C LEU A 50 11.95 -25.68 1.60
N GLU A 51 11.79 -25.19 0.38
CA GLU A 51 12.53 -24.04 -0.15
C GLU A 51 11.51 -22.98 -0.53
N ALA A 52 11.75 -21.74 -0.08
CA ALA A 52 10.80 -20.64 -0.30
C ALA A 52 11.51 -19.30 -0.47
N ARG A 53 10.99 -18.50 -1.40
CA ARG A 53 11.42 -17.10 -1.60
C ARG A 53 10.20 -16.19 -1.51
N ALA A 54 10.40 -14.99 -0.99
CA ALA A 54 9.34 -13.98 -0.98
C ALA A 54 9.04 -13.48 -2.40
N ALA A 55 7.77 -13.27 -2.72
CA ALA A 55 7.34 -12.75 -4.02
C ALA A 55 7.77 -11.29 -4.25
N HIS A 56 8.00 -10.54 -3.18
CA HIS A 56 8.52 -9.18 -3.19
C HIS A 56 9.17 -8.86 -1.83
N PRO A 57 10.07 -7.85 -1.76
CA PRO A 57 10.79 -7.53 -0.51
C PRO A 57 9.92 -6.80 0.52
N TRP A 58 8.81 -6.20 0.12
CA TRP A 58 7.99 -5.29 0.91
C TRP A 58 7.12 -5.99 1.96
N ALA A 59 6.67 -5.28 2.98
CA ALA A 59 5.77 -5.79 4.02
C ALA A 59 4.43 -6.31 3.46
N SER A 60 3.96 -5.72 2.35
CA SER A 60 2.77 -6.18 1.61
C SER A 60 2.89 -5.88 0.11
N ARG A 61 1.94 -6.43 -0.68
CA ARG A 61 1.80 -6.14 -2.13
C ARG A 61 1.62 -4.64 -2.45
N GLY A 62 1.14 -3.86 -1.46
CA GLY A 62 1.07 -2.40 -1.57
C GLY A 62 2.40 -1.80 -2.00
N GLY A 63 3.51 -2.32 -1.49
CA GLY A 63 4.85 -1.86 -1.86
C GLY A 63 5.15 -1.95 -3.36
N LEU A 64 4.65 -2.97 -4.06
CA LEU A 64 4.79 -3.06 -5.52
C LEU A 64 4.12 -1.88 -6.24
N LYS A 65 2.98 -1.42 -5.73
CA LYS A 65 2.22 -0.30 -6.30
C LYS A 65 2.97 1.02 -6.11
N LEU A 66 3.41 1.30 -4.86
CA LEU A 66 4.16 2.52 -4.59
C LEU A 66 5.49 2.55 -5.34
N ALA A 67 6.25 1.45 -5.34
CA ALA A 67 7.52 1.38 -6.07
C ALA A 67 7.32 1.73 -7.55
N ALA A 68 6.28 1.18 -8.19
CA ALA A 68 5.95 1.50 -9.58
C ALA A 68 5.58 2.98 -9.80
N ALA A 69 4.84 3.59 -8.86
CA ALA A 69 4.52 5.02 -8.92
C ALA A 69 5.78 5.90 -8.81
N LEU A 70 6.65 5.60 -7.85
CA LEU A 70 7.90 6.33 -7.64
C LEU A 70 8.78 6.28 -8.91
N ASP A 71 8.92 5.10 -9.49
CA ASP A 71 9.74 4.90 -10.71
C ASP A 71 9.12 5.59 -11.93
N ALA A 72 7.81 5.44 -12.15
CA ALA A 72 7.14 5.98 -13.32
C ALA A 72 7.05 7.52 -13.34
N PHE A 73 6.91 8.13 -12.16
CA PHE A 73 6.74 9.60 -12.05
C PHE A 73 8.01 10.32 -11.58
N GLY A 74 9.12 9.60 -11.37
CA GLY A 74 10.38 10.18 -10.91
C GLY A 74 10.27 10.82 -9.52
N LEU A 75 9.55 10.17 -8.59
CA LEU A 75 9.37 10.64 -7.23
C LEU A 75 10.42 10.01 -6.32
N ASP A 76 11.23 10.85 -5.67
CA ASP A 76 12.31 10.40 -4.80
C ASP A 76 12.03 10.73 -3.33
N PRO A 77 11.91 9.73 -2.45
CA PRO A 77 11.74 9.93 -1.01
C PRO A 77 13.07 10.12 -0.25
N ALA A 78 14.24 10.00 -0.91
CA ALA A 78 15.54 10.06 -0.24
C ALA A 78 15.71 11.38 0.54
N GLY A 79 16.07 11.26 1.83
CA GLY A 79 16.25 12.37 2.74
C GLY A 79 14.99 13.11 3.16
N ARG A 80 13.80 12.73 2.66
CA ARG A 80 12.54 13.43 2.92
C ARG A 80 11.86 12.94 4.20
N PHE A 81 11.13 13.85 4.83
CA PHE A 81 10.13 13.55 5.86
C PHE A 81 8.83 13.19 5.16
N CYS A 82 8.32 11.98 5.37
CA CYS A 82 7.21 11.40 4.63
C CYS A 82 5.97 11.21 5.53
N LEU A 83 4.79 11.31 4.92
CA LEU A 83 3.49 10.93 5.51
C LEU A 83 2.91 9.76 4.72
N ASP A 84 2.59 8.66 5.41
CA ASP A 84 1.91 7.48 4.84
C ASP A 84 0.49 7.40 5.41
N ILE A 85 -0.52 7.65 4.58
CA ILE A 85 -1.94 7.66 4.93
C ILE A 85 -2.57 6.34 4.51
N GLY A 86 -3.10 5.58 5.51
CA GLY A 86 -3.59 4.23 5.29
C GLY A 86 -2.45 3.21 5.29
N ALA A 87 -1.56 3.31 6.27
CA ALA A 87 -0.32 2.54 6.32
C ALA A 87 -0.54 1.02 6.43
N SER A 88 -1.66 0.57 7.01
CA SER A 88 -2.04 -0.84 7.14
C SER A 88 -0.89 -1.71 7.66
N THR A 89 -0.40 -2.66 6.89
CA THR A 89 0.75 -3.52 7.24
C THR A 89 2.11 -2.86 7.03
N GLY A 90 2.18 -1.62 6.53
CA GLY A 90 3.40 -0.87 6.29
C GLY A 90 4.01 -1.06 4.89
N GLY A 91 3.23 -1.50 3.90
CA GLY A 91 3.75 -1.74 2.55
C GLY A 91 4.33 -0.49 1.89
N PHE A 92 3.67 0.65 2.01
CA PHE A 92 4.15 1.94 1.49
C PHE A 92 5.30 2.48 2.34
N THR A 93 5.17 2.47 3.66
CA THR A 93 6.25 2.84 4.60
C THR A 93 7.54 2.10 4.29
N ASP A 94 7.49 0.78 4.04
CA ASP A 94 8.64 -0.06 3.74
C ASP A 94 9.37 0.38 2.45
N VAL A 95 8.63 0.74 1.41
CA VAL A 95 9.20 1.30 0.18
C VAL A 95 9.87 2.64 0.45
N LEU A 96 9.21 3.55 1.17
CA LEU A 96 9.77 4.86 1.50
C LEU A 96 11.11 4.73 2.25
N LEU A 97 11.14 3.88 3.29
CA LEU A 97 12.35 3.63 4.08
C LEU A 97 13.48 3.00 3.26
N SER A 98 13.16 2.02 2.41
CA SER A 98 14.14 1.34 1.56
C SER A 98 14.73 2.26 0.47
N ARG A 99 13.96 3.29 0.08
CA ARG A 99 14.38 4.33 -0.85
C ARG A 99 15.01 5.53 -0.15
N GLY A 100 15.36 5.42 1.14
CA GLY A 100 16.14 6.42 1.86
C GLY A 100 15.32 7.56 2.47
N ALA A 101 14.01 7.40 2.71
CA ALA A 101 13.25 8.37 3.49
C ALA A 101 13.92 8.63 4.84
N ARG A 102 14.03 9.93 5.24
CA ARG A 102 14.61 10.33 6.52
C ARG A 102 13.76 9.88 7.70
N ALA A 103 12.46 10.06 7.57
CA ALA A 103 11.48 9.61 8.55
C ALA A 103 10.10 9.46 7.89
N VAL A 104 9.25 8.63 8.50
CA VAL A 104 7.87 8.38 8.04
C VAL A 104 6.92 8.48 9.22
N VAL A 105 5.91 9.34 9.13
CA VAL A 105 4.71 9.26 9.97
C VAL A 105 3.71 8.38 9.26
N ALA A 106 3.44 7.20 9.82
CA ALA A 106 2.52 6.20 9.30
C ALA A 106 1.20 6.27 10.06
N VAL A 107 0.09 6.52 9.37
CA VAL A 107 -1.23 6.77 9.97
C VAL A 107 -2.22 5.72 9.48
N ASP A 108 -2.93 5.07 10.40
CA ASP A 108 -4.00 4.14 10.07
C ASP A 108 -5.10 4.15 11.15
N VAL A 109 -6.36 3.94 10.74
CA VAL A 109 -7.49 3.76 11.67
C VAL A 109 -7.50 2.39 12.33
N GLY A 110 -6.84 1.40 11.73
CA GLY A 110 -6.67 0.05 12.26
C GLY A 110 -5.65 -0.02 13.39
N HIS A 111 -5.59 -1.19 14.04
CA HIS A 111 -4.66 -1.45 15.13
C HIS A 111 -3.98 -2.81 14.97
N GLY A 112 -2.71 -2.91 15.37
CA GLY A 112 -1.99 -4.18 15.53
C GLY A 112 -1.71 -4.93 14.23
N GLN A 113 -1.84 -4.29 13.08
CA GLN A 113 -1.57 -4.90 11.78
C GLN A 113 -0.23 -4.46 11.15
N PHE A 114 0.34 -3.37 11.63
CA PHE A 114 1.60 -2.84 11.11
C PHE A 114 2.76 -3.80 11.40
N ALA A 115 3.65 -4.00 10.44
CA ALA A 115 4.72 -4.98 10.55
C ALA A 115 5.67 -4.64 11.70
N PRO A 116 5.94 -5.55 12.67
CA PRO A 116 6.75 -5.26 13.86
C PRO A 116 8.14 -4.71 13.54
N ARG A 117 8.78 -5.20 12.47
CA ARG A 117 10.10 -4.72 12.05
C ARG A 117 10.10 -3.26 11.60
N LEU A 118 8.98 -2.77 11.06
CA LEU A 118 8.81 -1.37 10.68
C LEU A 118 8.42 -0.52 11.89
N ALA A 119 7.58 -1.04 12.77
CA ALA A 119 7.19 -0.35 14.00
C ALA A 119 8.40 -0.09 14.94
N SER A 120 9.42 -0.96 14.88
CA SER A 120 10.66 -0.79 15.65
C SER A 120 11.75 0.02 14.94
N ASP A 121 11.54 0.44 13.68
CA ASP A 121 12.50 1.31 12.97
C ASP A 121 12.45 2.73 13.57
N PRO A 122 13.57 3.29 14.06
CA PRO A 122 13.59 4.60 14.71
C PRO A 122 13.17 5.75 13.78
N ARG A 123 13.10 5.53 12.49
CA ARG A 123 12.63 6.50 11.49
C ARG A 123 11.10 6.50 11.34
N VAL A 124 10.39 5.55 11.97
CA VAL A 124 8.94 5.42 11.86
C VAL A 124 8.25 5.92 13.12
N ARG A 125 7.34 6.86 12.94
CA ARG A 125 6.33 7.22 13.95
C ARG A 125 5.00 6.65 13.53
N LEU A 126 4.55 5.60 14.21
CA LEU A 126 3.27 4.94 13.94
C LEU A 126 2.14 5.58 14.74
N LEU A 127 1.06 5.95 14.06
CA LEU A 127 -0.18 6.50 14.62
C LEU A 127 -1.35 5.57 14.26
N GLU A 128 -1.49 4.47 15.00
CA GLU A 128 -2.64 3.55 14.87
C GLU A 128 -3.89 4.12 15.57
N GLY A 129 -5.08 3.73 15.10
CA GLY A 129 -6.35 4.24 15.59
C GLY A 129 -6.60 5.70 15.26
N ARG A 130 -5.82 6.26 14.36
CA ARG A 130 -5.86 7.67 14.00
C ARG A 130 -6.50 7.87 12.64
N ASP A 131 -7.57 8.63 12.61
CA ASP A 131 -8.18 9.07 11.36
C ASP A 131 -7.32 10.16 10.70
N ALA A 132 -6.98 9.99 9.42
CA ALA A 132 -6.19 10.98 8.68
C ALA A 132 -6.86 12.36 8.64
N ARG A 133 -8.18 12.41 8.76
CA ARG A 133 -8.96 13.67 8.83
C ARG A 133 -8.77 14.43 10.15
N SER A 134 -8.16 13.82 11.16
CA SER A 134 -7.84 14.46 12.44
C SER A 134 -6.38 14.90 12.55
N LEU A 135 -5.60 14.78 11.50
CA LEU A 135 -4.21 15.23 11.48
C LEU A 135 -4.10 16.76 11.57
N THR A 136 -3.07 17.21 12.26
CA THR A 136 -2.75 18.62 12.45
C THR A 136 -1.24 18.85 12.26
N GLY A 137 -0.80 20.08 12.14
CA GLY A 137 0.64 20.40 12.08
C GLY A 137 1.44 19.90 13.28
N ALA A 138 0.81 19.76 14.46
CA ALA A 138 1.46 19.25 15.67
C ALA A 138 1.81 17.74 15.60
N ASP A 139 1.25 17.02 14.66
CA ASP A 139 1.58 15.60 14.42
C ASP A 139 2.94 15.45 13.71
N PHE A 140 3.57 16.52 13.25
CA PHE A 140 4.82 16.49 12.47
C PHE A 140 5.89 17.39 13.09
N GLU A 141 7.14 16.93 13.13
CA GLU A 141 8.29 17.75 13.49
C GLU A 141 8.57 18.84 12.44
N THR A 142 8.36 18.47 11.17
CA THR A 142 8.45 19.37 10.02
C THR A 142 7.34 19.00 9.03
N PRO A 143 6.82 19.95 8.23
CA PRO A 143 5.85 19.64 7.20
C PRO A 143 6.31 18.49 6.28
N PRO A 144 5.46 17.50 5.98
CA PRO A 144 5.79 16.40 5.09
C PRO A 144 6.23 16.88 3.71
N GLN A 145 7.36 16.38 3.23
CA GLN A 145 7.91 16.67 1.90
C GLN A 145 7.50 15.63 0.86
N ALA A 146 6.91 14.53 1.33
CA ALA A 146 6.35 13.46 0.52
C ALA A 146 5.10 12.93 1.21
N VAL A 147 4.01 12.80 0.49
CA VAL A 147 2.77 12.21 0.98
C VAL A 147 2.43 11.00 0.13
N VAL A 148 2.15 9.87 0.78
CA VAL A 148 1.60 8.70 0.11
C VAL A 148 0.25 8.34 0.71
N CYS A 149 -0.67 7.79 -0.10
CA CYS A 149 -2.02 7.50 0.34
C CYS A 149 -2.55 6.20 -0.26
N ASP A 150 -2.91 5.24 0.60
CA ASP A 150 -3.54 3.97 0.25
C ASP A 150 -4.72 3.66 1.18
N VAL A 151 -5.74 4.50 1.19
CA VAL A 151 -6.93 4.33 2.05
C VAL A 151 -7.93 3.35 1.45
N SER A 152 -8.70 2.70 2.33
CA SER A 152 -9.83 1.83 1.99
C SER A 152 -11.08 2.26 2.76
N PHE A 153 -12.25 1.99 2.19
CA PHE A 153 -13.56 2.28 2.79
C PHE A 153 -13.88 3.76 2.97
N ILE A 154 -13.05 4.64 2.43
CA ILE A 154 -13.27 6.10 2.39
C ILE A 154 -12.78 6.62 1.04
N SER A 155 -13.47 7.63 0.52
CA SER A 155 -13.00 8.38 -0.66
C SER A 155 -11.78 9.23 -0.32
N GLN A 156 -10.80 9.28 -1.23
CA GLN A 156 -9.65 10.19 -1.12
C GLN A 156 -10.08 11.65 -1.08
N ARG A 157 -11.21 11.99 -1.68
CA ARG A 157 -11.80 13.34 -1.63
C ARG A 157 -12.20 13.78 -0.21
N LEU A 158 -12.26 12.85 0.74
CA LEU A 158 -12.50 13.13 2.16
C LEU A 158 -11.20 13.04 2.99
N ALA A 159 -10.26 12.18 2.63
CA ALA A 159 -9.02 11.99 3.39
C ALA A 159 -7.95 13.04 3.05
N LEU A 160 -7.77 13.37 1.76
CA LEU A 160 -6.70 14.26 1.30
C LEU A 160 -6.88 15.74 1.67
N PRO A 161 -8.09 16.32 1.75
CA PRO A 161 -8.27 17.74 2.07
C PRO A 161 -7.69 18.19 3.40
N VAL A 162 -7.55 17.29 4.38
CA VAL A 162 -6.92 17.63 5.66
C VAL A 162 -5.39 17.43 5.60
N ALA A 163 -4.93 16.37 4.96
CA ALA A 163 -3.52 16.01 4.97
C ALA A 163 -2.66 16.83 3.99
N LEU A 164 -3.16 17.13 2.78
CA LEU A 164 -2.36 17.80 1.75
C LEU A 164 -2.00 19.26 2.10
N PRO A 165 -2.86 20.07 2.75
CA PRO A 165 -2.46 21.39 3.22
C PRO A 165 -1.33 21.40 4.25
N LEU A 166 -1.11 20.29 4.97
CA LEU A 166 -0.04 20.15 5.97
C LEU A 166 1.34 19.89 5.35
N ALA A 167 1.39 19.51 4.07
CA ALA A 167 2.65 19.24 3.37
C ALA A 167 3.44 20.51 3.08
N ALA A 168 4.75 20.39 2.93
CA ALA A 168 5.64 21.49 2.55
C ALA A 168 5.40 21.95 1.11
N SER A 169 5.76 23.21 0.79
CA SER A 169 5.93 23.63 -0.61
C SER A 169 7.01 22.77 -1.27
N GLY A 170 6.81 22.42 -2.56
CA GLY A 170 7.66 21.49 -3.29
C GLY A 170 7.49 20.01 -2.90
N ALA A 171 6.53 19.68 -2.03
CA ALA A 171 6.19 18.29 -1.70
C ALA A 171 5.58 17.55 -2.91
N TRP A 172 5.69 16.23 -2.90
CA TRP A 172 5.00 15.38 -3.87
C TRP A 172 4.00 14.44 -3.20
N LEU A 173 3.01 14.02 -3.97
CA LEU A 173 1.98 13.04 -3.61
C LEU A 173 2.08 11.83 -4.54
N ALA A 174 2.01 10.62 -3.97
CA ALA A 174 1.68 9.39 -4.70
C ALA A 174 0.47 8.73 -4.02
N SER A 175 -0.63 8.60 -4.73
CA SER A 175 -1.90 8.13 -4.17
C SER A 175 -2.50 6.99 -4.98
N LEU A 176 -3.03 5.97 -4.29
CA LEU A 176 -3.67 4.82 -4.90
C LEU A 176 -5.18 5.04 -4.98
N ILE A 177 -5.69 5.37 -6.16
CA ILE A 177 -7.13 5.51 -6.42
C ILE A 177 -7.76 4.12 -6.48
N LYS A 178 -8.76 3.90 -5.64
CA LYS A 178 -9.58 2.69 -5.60
C LYS A 178 -11.01 3.05 -6.05
N PRO A 179 -11.37 2.84 -7.32
CA PRO A 179 -12.64 3.31 -7.86
C PRO A 179 -13.87 2.86 -7.07
N GLN A 180 -13.83 1.69 -6.44
CA GLN A 180 -14.94 1.19 -5.61
C GLN A 180 -15.21 2.05 -4.36
N PHE A 181 -14.27 2.90 -3.94
CA PHE A 181 -14.47 3.84 -2.84
C PHE A 181 -14.72 5.28 -3.31
N GLU A 182 -14.64 5.52 -4.61
CA GLU A 182 -14.87 6.84 -5.22
C GLU A 182 -16.23 6.97 -5.89
N VAL A 183 -16.78 5.87 -6.44
CA VAL A 183 -18.08 5.85 -7.09
C VAL A 183 -19.20 5.47 -6.12
N GLY A 184 -20.43 5.85 -6.45
CA GLY A 184 -21.62 5.43 -5.68
C GLY A 184 -21.86 3.92 -5.71
N PRO A 185 -22.52 3.36 -4.68
CA PRO A 185 -22.70 1.92 -4.51
C PRO A 185 -23.42 1.22 -5.69
N ALA A 186 -24.28 1.93 -6.42
CA ALA A 186 -24.97 1.40 -7.60
C ALA A 186 -24.04 0.96 -8.74
N ARG A 187 -22.78 1.44 -8.77
CA ARG A 187 -21.78 1.10 -9.79
C ARG A 187 -20.84 -0.01 -9.36
N ILE A 188 -21.04 -0.60 -8.16
CA ILE A 188 -20.18 -1.63 -7.60
C ILE A 188 -20.84 -2.99 -7.75
N VAL A 189 -20.14 -3.93 -8.41
CA VAL A 189 -20.58 -5.31 -8.57
C VAL A 189 -19.55 -6.25 -7.96
N LYS A 190 -19.93 -6.97 -6.90
CA LYS A 190 -19.04 -7.87 -6.15
C LYS A 190 -17.72 -7.20 -5.76
N GLY A 191 -17.79 -6.01 -5.15
CA GLY A 191 -16.63 -5.25 -4.68
C GLY A 191 -15.82 -4.55 -5.78
N ARG A 192 -16.26 -4.57 -7.04
CA ARG A 192 -15.50 -4.03 -8.19
C ARG A 192 -16.34 -3.08 -9.04
N VAL A 193 -15.68 -2.10 -9.63
CA VAL A 193 -16.22 -1.27 -10.70
C VAL A 193 -15.79 -1.88 -12.03
N LYS A 194 -16.74 -2.21 -12.90
CA LYS A 194 -16.48 -2.82 -14.22
C LYS A 194 -16.68 -1.85 -15.38
N ASP A 195 -17.48 -0.83 -15.18
CA ASP A 195 -17.80 0.20 -16.17
C ASP A 195 -16.58 1.10 -16.41
N GLU A 196 -16.09 1.15 -17.63
CA GLU A 196 -14.92 1.96 -18.01
C GLU A 196 -15.17 3.47 -17.80
N ALA A 197 -16.40 3.93 -18.07
CA ALA A 197 -16.74 5.33 -17.83
C ALA A 197 -16.73 5.67 -16.33
N ALA A 198 -17.17 4.75 -15.46
CA ALA A 198 -17.13 4.93 -14.02
C ALA A 198 -15.69 4.90 -13.49
N LEU A 199 -14.80 4.06 -14.05
CA LEU A 199 -13.38 4.04 -13.71
C LEU A 199 -12.71 5.36 -14.08
N ALA A 200 -12.96 5.86 -15.31
CA ALA A 200 -12.44 7.14 -15.77
C ALA A 200 -12.96 8.30 -14.91
N GLN A 201 -14.24 8.30 -14.58
CA GLN A 201 -14.86 9.33 -13.73
C GLN A 201 -14.23 9.34 -12.32
N ALA A 202 -14.01 8.18 -11.69
CA ALA A 202 -13.35 8.09 -10.39
C ALA A 202 -11.95 8.73 -10.42
N CYS A 203 -11.18 8.46 -11.47
CA CYS A 203 -9.87 9.08 -11.66
C CYS A 203 -9.97 10.60 -11.87
N ALA A 204 -10.93 11.06 -12.66
CA ALA A 204 -11.16 12.48 -12.90
C ALA A 204 -11.58 13.24 -11.64
N ASP A 205 -12.47 12.64 -10.84
CA ASP A 205 -12.96 13.24 -9.58
C ASP A 205 -11.82 13.40 -8.56
N VAL A 206 -10.96 12.38 -8.41
CA VAL A 206 -9.81 12.46 -7.50
C VAL A 206 -8.78 13.47 -8.01
N ARG A 207 -8.51 13.51 -9.33
CA ARG A 207 -7.65 14.53 -9.95
C ARG A 207 -8.15 15.92 -9.60
N ALA A 208 -9.41 16.21 -9.88
CA ALA A 208 -10.00 17.52 -9.64
C ALA A 208 -9.93 17.92 -8.15
N ALA A 209 -10.14 16.95 -7.24
CA ALA A 209 -10.02 17.19 -5.81
C ALA A 209 -8.59 17.55 -5.38
N VAL A 210 -7.58 16.89 -5.96
CA VAL A 210 -6.16 17.18 -5.69
C VAL A 210 -5.77 18.54 -6.25
N GLU A 211 -6.19 18.86 -7.48
CA GLU A 211 -5.93 20.15 -8.12
C GLU A 211 -6.61 21.31 -7.38
N ALA A 212 -7.82 21.10 -6.84
CA ALA A 212 -8.52 22.09 -6.02
C ALA A 212 -7.80 22.43 -4.70
N LEU A 213 -6.88 21.56 -4.24
CA LEU A 213 -6.04 21.80 -3.08
C LEU A 213 -4.70 22.50 -3.40
N GLY A 214 -4.53 22.99 -4.64
CA GLY A 214 -3.34 23.70 -5.08
C GLY A 214 -2.17 22.77 -5.45
N TRP A 215 -2.47 21.55 -5.90
CA TRP A 215 -1.47 20.59 -6.34
C TRP A 215 -1.55 20.40 -7.87
N THR A 216 -0.42 20.34 -8.51
CA THR A 216 -0.32 20.03 -9.96
C THR A 216 -0.22 18.53 -10.15
N VAL A 217 -1.23 17.91 -10.79
CA VAL A 217 -1.24 16.47 -11.09
C VAL A 217 -0.30 16.16 -12.25
N LEU A 218 0.73 15.36 -12.01
CA LEU A 218 1.73 14.93 -12.98
C LEU A 218 1.17 13.86 -13.92
N GLY A 219 0.29 12.98 -13.41
CA GLY A 219 -0.33 11.93 -14.20
C GLY A 219 -1.09 10.92 -13.37
N ILE A 220 -1.83 10.06 -14.08
CA ILE A 220 -2.52 8.89 -13.52
C ILE A 220 -2.17 7.69 -14.40
N MET A 221 -1.82 6.56 -13.79
CA MET A 221 -1.53 5.31 -14.48
C MET A 221 -2.24 4.12 -13.83
N PRO A 222 -2.51 3.03 -14.56
CA PRO A 222 -3.00 1.80 -13.94
C PRO A 222 -2.01 1.26 -12.90
N SER A 223 -2.51 0.70 -11.81
CA SER A 223 -1.71 -0.06 -10.86
C SER A 223 -1.09 -1.30 -11.55
N PRO A 224 0.18 -1.65 -11.27
CA PRO A 224 0.84 -2.82 -11.87
C PRO A 224 0.22 -4.14 -11.44
N ILE A 225 -0.54 -4.14 -10.36
CA ILE A 225 -1.24 -5.31 -9.84
C ILE A 225 -2.69 -4.94 -9.47
N LEU A 226 -3.56 -5.92 -9.55
CA LEU A 226 -4.94 -5.76 -9.10
C LEU A 226 -5.02 -5.67 -7.57
N GLY A 227 -5.99 -4.91 -7.10
CA GLY A 227 -6.34 -4.83 -5.69
C GLY A 227 -7.02 -6.09 -5.17
N GLY A 228 -7.58 -6.00 -3.97
CA GLY A 228 -8.43 -7.06 -3.40
C GLY A 228 -9.56 -7.43 -4.35
N ASP A 229 -9.96 -8.71 -4.32
CA ASP A 229 -11.02 -9.28 -5.16
C ASP A 229 -10.84 -9.05 -6.68
N GLY A 230 -9.62 -8.70 -7.13
CA GLY A 230 -9.30 -8.41 -8.51
C GLY A 230 -9.82 -7.03 -8.98
N ALA A 231 -9.96 -6.08 -8.07
CA ALA A 231 -10.34 -4.70 -8.39
C ALA A 231 -9.23 -3.98 -9.18
N ARG A 232 -9.63 -3.21 -10.18
CA ARG A 232 -8.71 -2.30 -10.89
C ARG A 232 -8.49 -1.06 -10.04
N GLU A 233 -7.23 -0.67 -9.92
CA GLU A 233 -6.78 0.50 -9.15
C GLU A 233 -5.85 1.35 -10.01
N PHE A 234 -5.69 2.62 -9.63
CA PHE A 234 -4.87 3.55 -10.37
C PHE A 234 -3.94 4.31 -9.43
N LEU A 235 -2.78 4.71 -9.93
CA LEU A 235 -1.77 5.49 -9.23
C LEU A 235 -1.79 6.91 -9.75
N LEU A 236 -2.00 7.87 -8.87
CA LEU A 236 -1.93 9.31 -9.15
C LEU A 236 -0.65 9.87 -8.55
N ALA A 237 0.04 10.70 -9.30
CA ALA A 237 1.14 11.53 -8.81
C ALA A 237 0.83 13.01 -8.96
N ALA A 238 1.24 13.81 -7.96
CA ALA A 238 1.10 15.27 -8.01
C ALA A 238 2.26 15.96 -7.28
N ARG A 239 2.44 17.25 -7.52
CA ARG A 239 3.38 18.13 -6.80
C ARG A 239 2.64 19.34 -6.25
N ARG A 240 3.08 19.81 -5.10
CA ARG A 240 2.68 21.07 -4.52
C ARG A 240 3.64 22.16 -4.99
N ASP A 241 3.12 23.20 -5.59
CA ASP A 241 3.90 24.37 -6.01
C ASP A 241 4.32 25.23 -4.82
#